data_1414adc633ef1d90794abb2425c3e2f1
#
_entry.id   1414adc633ef1d90794abb2425c3e2f1
#
_cell.length_a   1.000
_cell.length_b   1.000
_cell.length_c   1.000
_cell.angle_alpha   90.00
_cell.angle_beta   90.00
_cell.angle_gamma   90.00
#
_symmetry.space_group_name_H-M   'P 1'
#
loop_
_entity.id
_entity.type
_entity.pdbx_description
1 polymer ?
#
loop_
_entity_poly.entity_id
_entity_poly.type
_entity_poly.pdbx_seq_one_letter_code
_entity_poly.pdbx_strand_id
1 'polypeptide(L)'
;MSQERSRRSFVTAADVAERAGVSRSAVSRTFTPGASVSSEARARVLDAAGRLGYRVNRLAQGLINARSNIVGLVGTELQQPFHAECLATLSEALLAEGFQCMLLNAANAERDMGALIERVLEYRVGAIVVMNGMPPSRIVKDCLGNGVPVILVNKPMPGFAVDTVVTDHAGGGRAAADHLLAAGCRRLAVVASRAQTASVLGRLDAFRDRAAEAGVPVRIWREGPTDYATGRAAGLAMLADDALDGAFCVTDLIALGFLDAARLDRGRRVPDDLSVIGFDDIPQAGWSAYQLTTFRQPVRLLTDAVMRVIRQRAAKPKSPHGVVTLPATLVVRQTVRGSQ
;
A
#
# COMPACT_ATOMS: atom_id res chain seq x y z
N MET A 1 -0.04 -45.94 33.13
CA MET A 1 0.87 -44.77 33.28
C MET A 1 0.45 -43.72 32.28
N SER A 2 -0.41 -42.82 32.71
CA SER A 2 -1.00 -41.76 31.85
C SER A 2 -0.01 -40.60 31.78
N GLN A 3 0.51 -40.32 30.57
CA GLN A 3 1.25 -39.11 30.33
C GLN A 3 0.24 -37.96 30.21
N GLU A 4 0.06 -37.16 31.26
CA GLU A 4 -0.51 -35.82 31.20
C GLU A 4 0.39 -34.96 30.35
N ARG A 5 -0.05 -34.69 29.10
CA ARG A 5 0.50 -33.62 28.28
C ARG A 5 0.22 -32.32 29.03
N SER A 6 1.21 -31.76 29.71
CA SER A 6 1.19 -30.40 30.26
C SER A 6 0.79 -29.43 29.14
N ARG A 7 -0.48 -28.99 29.14
CA ARG A 7 -0.92 -27.81 28.38
C ARG A 7 -0.09 -26.65 28.96
N ARG A 8 0.84 -26.13 28.18
CA ARG A 8 1.49 -24.84 28.49
C ARG A 8 0.39 -23.78 28.51
N SER A 9 -0.20 -23.53 29.68
CA SER A 9 -1.10 -22.43 29.91
C SER A 9 -0.26 -21.13 29.99
N PHE A 10 -0.66 -20.11 29.26
CA PHE A 10 -0.03 -18.78 29.41
C PHE A 10 -0.25 -18.30 30.85
N VAL A 11 0.77 -17.68 31.44
CA VAL A 11 0.64 -17.00 32.72
C VAL A 11 -0.42 -15.93 32.63
N THR A 12 -1.36 -15.90 33.55
CA THR A 12 -2.51 -15.02 33.59
C THR A 12 -2.30 -13.83 34.52
N ALA A 13 -3.13 -12.78 34.38
CA ALA A 13 -3.17 -11.68 35.35
C ALA A 13 -3.56 -12.15 36.77
N ALA A 14 -4.27 -13.30 36.91
CA ALA A 14 -4.61 -13.87 38.18
C ALA A 14 -3.37 -14.45 38.88
N ASP A 15 -2.52 -15.16 38.17
CA ASP A 15 -1.27 -15.71 38.69
C ASP A 15 -0.31 -14.62 39.17
N VAL A 16 -0.25 -13.49 38.43
CA VAL A 16 0.54 -12.33 38.85
C VAL A 16 -0.07 -11.66 40.09
N ALA A 17 -1.40 -11.53 40.12
CA ALA A 17 -2.08 -10.94 41.29
C ALA A 17 -1.85 -11.74 42.57
N GLU A 18 -1.97 -13.08 42.51
CA GLU A 18 -1.69 -13.99 43.59
C GLU A 18 -0.23 -13.87 44.06
N ARG A 19 0.73 -13.94 43.10
CA ARG A 19 2.15 -13.82 43.42
C ARG A 19 2.58 -12.49 44.02
N ALA A 20 1.95 -11.38 43.57
CA ALA A 20 2.24 -10.03 44.03
C ALA A 20 1.46 -9.64 45.30
N GLY A 21 0.50 -10.45 45.75
CA GLY A 21 -0.36 -10.15 46.89
C GLY A 21 -1.24 -8.91 46.64
N VAL A 22 -1.81 -8.79 45.44
CA VAL A 22 -2.66 -7.65 45.04
C VAL A 22 -3.91 -8.13 44.30
N SER A 23 -4.86 -7.24 44.06
CA SER A 23 -6.05 -7.55 43.23
C SER A 23 -5.72 -7.62 41.74
N ARG A 24 -6.50 -8.40 40.97
CA ARG A 24 -6.41 -8.43 39.50
C ARG A 24 -6.56 -7.05 38.86
N SER A 25 -7.38 -6.17 39.47
CA SER A 25 -7.55 -4.77 39.01
C SER A 25 -6.27 -3.95 39.23
N ALA A 26 -5.49 -4.21 40.28
CA ALA A 26 -4.20 -3.56 40.50
C ALA A 26 -3.16 -4.01 39.44
N VAL A 27 -3.14 -5.30 39.08
CA VAL A 27 -2.32 -5.81 37.97
C VAL A 27 -2.71 -5.10 36.66
N SER A 28 -3.99 -5.08 36.30
CA SER A 28 -4.47 -4.40 35.09
C SER A 28 -4.06 -2.93 35.08
N ARG A 29 -4.26 -2.19 36.16
CA ARG A 29 -3.86 -0.77 36.26
C ARG A 29 -2.36 -0.55 36.17
N THR A 30 -1.55 -1.48 36.68
CA THR A 30 -0.07 -1.41 36.56
C THR A 30 0.38 -1.36 35.12
N PHE A 31 -0.27 -2.11 34.22
CA PHE A 31 0.04 -2.19 32.79
C PHE A 31 -0.80 -1.24 31.90
N THR A 32 -1.65 -0.40 32.49
CA THR A 32 -2.45 0.61 31.77
C THR A 32 -1.79 1.98 31.92
N PRO A 33 -1.36 2.62 30.81
CA PRO A 33 -0.78 3.97 30.86
C PRO A 33 -1.71 4.97 31.54
N GLY A 34 -1.19 5.79 32.47
CA GLY A 34 -1.95 6.82 33.17
C GLY A 34 -2.90 6.30 34.27
N ALA A 35 -3.05 4.99 34.46
CA ALA A 35 -3.89 4.46 35.52
C ALA A 35 -3.23 4.60 36.90
N SER A 36 -4.03 4.96 37.91
CA SER A 36 -3.59 5.14 39.28
C SER A 36 -3.37 3.78 39.96
N VAL A 37 -2.16 3.57 40.48
CA VAL A 37 -1.76 2.45 41.33
C VAL A 37 -0.62 2.93 42.24
N SER A 38 -0.58 2.48 43.50
CA SER A 38 0.52 2.86 44.40
C SER A 38 1.87 2.38 43.88
N SER A 39 2.94 3.13 44.15
CA SER A 39 4.32 2.80 43.76
C SER A 39 4.73 1.44 44.27
N GLU A 40 4.35 1.09 45.49
CA GLU A 40 4.65 -0.19 46.12
C GLU A 40 3.93 -1.36 45.41
N ALA A 41 2.62 -1.22 45.15
CA ALA A 41 1.87 -2.25 44.40
C ALA A 41 2.41 -2.42 42.97
N ARG A 42 2.76 -1.33 42.32
CA ARG A 42 3.38 -1.33 40.98
C ARG A 42 4.69 -2.13 40.99
N ALA A 43 5.57 -1.88 41.96
CA ALA A 43 6.85 -2.58 42.07
C ALA A 43 6.65 -4.09 42.27
N ARG A 44 5.74 -4.49 43.20
CA ARG A 44 5.43 -5.90 43.43
C ARG A 44 4.86 -6.61 42.20
N VAL A 45 3.97 -5.94 41.47
CA VAL A 45 3.38 -6.48 40.25
C VAL A 45 4.43 -6.65 39.14
N LEU A 46 5.33 -5.68 38.95
CA LEU A 46 6.38 -5.78 37.94
C LEU A 46 7.39 -6.87 38.24
N ASP A 47 7.79 -7.03 39.51
CA ASP A 47 8.68 -8.15 39.95
C ASP A 47 8.00 -9.49 39.72
N ALA A 48 6.76 -9.66 40.19
CA ALA A 48 6.02 -10.92 40.01
C ALA A 48 5.82 -11.24 38.51
N ALA A 49 5.47 -10.26 37.69
CA ALA A 49 5.31 -10.42 36.24
C ALA A 49 6.61 -10.84 35.57
N GLY A 50 7.74 -10.21 35.94
CA GLY A 50 9.07 -10.57 35.45
C GLY A 50 9.46 -11.99 35.78
N ARG A 51 9.29 -12.42 37.05
CA ARG A 51 9.60 -13.77 37.51
C ARG A 51 8.75 -14.87 36.87
N LEU A 52 7.47 -14.58 36.64
CA LEU A 52 6.53 -15.51 36.01
C LEU A 52 6.62 -15.53 34.47
N GLY A 53 7.32 -14.59 33.86
CA GLY A 53 7.32 -14.41 32.41
C GLY A 53 5.97 -13.91 31.86
N TYR A 54 5.19 -13.19 32.69
CA TYR A 54 3.87 -12.70 32.32
C TYR A 54 3.98 -11.69 31.17
N ARG A 55 3.12 -11.86 30.16
CA ARG A 55 2.91 -10.90 29.09
C ARG A 55 1.46 -10.44 29.11
N VAL A 56 1.27 -9.13 29.05
CA VAL A 56 -0.08 -8.56 29.03
C VAL A 56 -0.82 -9.05 27.80
N ASN A 57 -1.99 -9.62 28.00
CA ASN A 57 -2.87 -9.95 26.88
C ASN A 57 -3.54 -8.66 26.37
N ARG A 58 -2.96 -8.06 25.34
CA ARG A 58 -3.47 -6.82 24.76
C ARG A 58 -4.82 -7.00 24.05
N LEU A 59 -5.14 -8.21 23.57
CA LEU A 59 -6.47 -8.51 23.02
C LEU A 59 -7.54 -8.44 24.11
N ALA A 60 -7.24 -9.00 25.30
CA ALA A 60 -8.14 -8.89 26.44
C ALA A 60 -8.32 -7.44 26.94
N GLN A 61 -7.27 -6.61 26.86
CA GLN A 61 -7.38 -5.19 27.19
C GLN A 61 -8.24 -4.43 26.16
N GLY A 62 -8.15 -4.76 24.88
CA GLY A 62 -9.00 -4.18 23.82
C GLY A 62 -10.48 -4.45 24.02
N LEU A 63 -10.84 -5.59 24.65
CA LEU A 63 -12.23 -5.90 25.03
C LEU A 63 -12.80 -4.93 26.06
N ILE A 64 -11.95 -4.40 26.96
CA ILE A 64 -12.36 -3.43 27.99
C ILE A 64 -12.50 -2.03 27.41
N ASN A 65 -11.68 -1.67 26.42
CA ASN A 65 -11.62 -0.32 25.83
C ASN A 65 -12.45 -0.15 24.55
N ALA A 66 -13.30 -1.12 24.20
CA ALA A 66 -14.19 -1.15 23.02
C ALA A 66 -13.48 -1.06 21.64
N ARG A 67 -12.16 -0.86 21.60
CA ARG A 67 -11.33 -0.84 20.36
C ARG A 67 -9.97 -1.44 20.64
N SER A 68 -9.47 -2.25 19.70
CA SER A 68 -8.11 -2.78 19.77
C SER A 68 -7.11 -1.84 19.07
N ASN A 69 -5.84 -1.96 19.45
CA ASN A 69 -4.75 -1.27 18.73
C ASN A 69 -4.34 -2.00 17.44
N ILE A 70 -5.24 -2.84 16.89
CA ILE A 70 -4.97 -3.58 15.66
C ILE A 70 -5.48 -2.78 14.47
N VAL A 71 -4.66 -2.63 13.45
CA VAL A 71 -5.04 -2.09 12.14
C VAL A 71 -4.97 -3.21 11.12
N GLY A 72 -6.09 -3.48 10.45
CA GLY A 72 -6.16 -4.42 9.33
C GLY A 72 -5.56 -3.79 8.08
N LEU A 73 -4.51 -4.41 7.53
CA LEU A 73 -3.93 -4.05 6.23
C LEU A 73 -4.38 -5.07 5.20
N VAL A 74 -5.21 -4.65 4.26
CA VAL A 74 -5.82 -5.54 3.27
C VAL A 74 -5.34 -5.17 1.88
N GLY A 75 -4.89 -6.15 1.11
CA GLY A 75 -4.44 -5.91 -0.24
C GLY A 75 -4.31 -7.18 -1.08
N THR A 76 -4.04 -6.98 -2.35
CA THR A 76 -3.75 -8.03 -3.33
C THR A 76 -2.35 -7.81 -3.88
N GLU A 77 -1.75 -8.82 -4.51
CA GLU A 77 -0.46 -8.69 -5.19
C GLU A 77 0.61 -7.98 -4.32
N LEU A 78 0.65 -8.30 -3.03
CA LEU A 78 1.53 -7.65 -2.06
C LEU A 78 3.02 -7.90 -2.32
N GLN A 79 3.35 -8.87 -3.19
CA GLN A 79 4.70 -9.15 -3.68
C GLN A 79 5.18 -8.13 -4.74
N GLN A 80 4.29 -7.32 -5.31
CA GLN A 80 4.68 -6.26 -6.23
C GLN A 80 5.57 -5.24 -5.51
N PRO A 81 6.72 -4.82 -6.07
CA PRO A 81 7.69 -4.00 -5.36
C PRO A 81 7.12 -2.72 -4.72
N PHE A 82 6.27 -2.00 -5.46
CA PHE A 82 5.61 -0.80 -4.93
C PHE A 82 4.66 -1.12 -3.76
N HIS A 83 3.86 -2.20 -3.87
CA HIS A 83 2.95 -2.60 -2.78
C HIS A 83 3.74 -3.09 -1.55
N ALA A 84 4.84 -3.81 -1.76
CA ALA A 84 5.71 -4.26 -0.69
C ALA A 84 6.35 -3.08 0.06
N GLU A 85 6.81 -2.04 -0.64
CA GLU A 85 7.35 -0.82 -0.04
C GLU A 85 6.29 -0.07 0.78
N CYS A 86 5.08 0.11 0.22
CA CYS A 86 3.97 0.72 0.94
C CYS A 86 3.63 -0.06 2.22
N LEU A 87 3.57 -1.40 2.14
CA LEU A 87 3.28 -2.26 3.28
C LEU A 87 4.37 -2.14 4.36
N ALA A 88 5.64 -2.18 3.98
CA ALA A 88 6.75 -2.05 4.91
C ALA A 88 6.71 -0.69 5.62
N THR A 89 6.64 0.40 4.85
CA THR A 89 6.64 1.76 5.39
C THR A 89 5.44 2.03 6.31
N LEU A 90 4.25 1.56 5.92
CA LEU A 90 3.04 1.74 6.74
C LEU A 90 3.08 0.88 8.01
N SER A 91 3.56 -0.37 7.93
CA SER A 91 3.67 -1.24 9.10
C SER A 91 4.67 -0.69 10.12
N GLU A 92 5.82 -0.15 9.67
CA GLU A 92 6.79 0.53 10.54
C GLU A 92 6.18 1.74 11.25
N ALA A 93 5.46 2.60 10.53
CA ALA A 93 4.79 3.76 11.10
C ALA A 93 3.72 3.38 12.13
N LEU A 94 2.92 2.35 11.84
CA LEU A 94 1.92 1.83 12.77
C LEU A 94 2.57 1.28 14.05
N LEU A 95 3.63 0.48 13.91
CA LEU A 95 4.35 -0.08 15.06
C LEU A 95 4.99 1.00 15.93
N ALA A 96 5.57 2.04 15.32
CA ALA A 96 6.16 3.18 16.03
C ALA A 96 5.13 3.92 16.90
N GLU A 97 3.85 3.94 16.51
CA GLU A 97 2.76 4.54 17.28
C GLU A 97 2.03 3.53 18.21
N GLY A 98 2.55 2.31 18.34
CA GLY A 98 2.02 1.28 19.24
C GLY A 98 0.84 0.49 18.69
N PHE A 99 0.51 0.64 17.41
CA PHE A 99 -0.45 -0.22 16.74
C PHE A 99 0.16 -1.58 16.41
N GLN A 100 -0.70 -2.58 16.22
CA GLN A 100 -0.34 -3.88 15.67
C GLN A 100 -0.95 -4.01 14.28
N CYS A 101 -0.20 -4.61 13.34
CA CYS A 101 -0.68 -4.85 11.99
C CYS A 101 -1.26 -6.25 11.86
N MET A 102 -2.45 -6.37 11.30
CA MET A 102 -3.00 -7.62 10.81
C MET A 102 -3.01 -7.58 9.29
N LEU A 103 -2.09 -8.32 8.66
CA LEU A 103 -1.98 -8.36 7.20
C LEU A 103 -2.89 -9.43 6.62
N LEU A 104 -3.68 -9.05 5.62
CA LEU A 104 -4.55 -9.91 4.86
C LEU A 104 -4.26 -9.77 3.37
N ASN A 105 -3.74 -10.84 2.79
CA ASN A 105 -3.49 -10.93 1.36
C ASN A 105 -4.69 -11.60 0.68
N ALA A 106 -5.47 -10.82 -0.08
CA ALA A 106 -6.54 -11.34 -0.91
C ALA A 106 -5.96 -11.85 -2.23
N ALA A 107 -5.69 -13.13 -2.33
CA ALA A 107 -5.15 -13.76 -3.54
C ALA A 107 -6.07 -13.54 -4.75
N ASN A 108 -7.39 -13.49 -4.51
CA ASN A 108 -8.39 -13.12 -5.50
C ASN A 108 -9.23 -11.96 -4.96
N ALA A 109 -8.95 -10.74 -5.44
CA ALA A 109 -9.56 -9.51 -4.92
C ALA A 109 -11.09 -9.51 -4.93
N GLU A 110 -11.71 -10.08 -5.95
CA GLU A 110 -13.17 -10.05 -6.10
C GLU A 110 -13.87 -11.03 -5.16
N ARG A 111 -13.27 -12.20 -4.93
CA ARG A 111 -13.86 -13.27 -4.13
C ARG A 111 -13.49 -13.21 -2.66
N ASP A 112 -12.24 -12.89 -2.36
CA ASP A 112 -11.67 -13.11 -1.04
C ASP A 112 -11.70 -11.87 -0.15
N MET A 113 -11.67 -10.67 -0.72
CA MET A 113 -11.52 -9.42 0.05
C MET A 113 -12.68 -9.21 1.05
N GLY A 114 -13.90 -9.49 0.64
CA GLY A 114 -15.07 -9.37 1.52
C GLY A 114 -14.98 -10.28 2.73
N ALA A 115 -14.75 -11.58 2.51
CA ALA A 115 -14.64 -12.58 3.57
C ALA A 115 -13.45 -12.31 4.49
N LEU A 116 -12.32 -11.82 3.95
CA LEU A 116 -11.15 -11.46 4.77
C LEU A 116 -11.45 -10.25 5.67
N ILE A 117 -12.13 -9.24 5.17
CA ILE A 117 -12.51 -8.08 5.98
C ILE A 117 -13.51 -8.48 7.07
N GLU A 118 -14.50 -9.33 6.78
CA GLU A 118 -15.42 -9.87 7.79
C GLU A 118 -14.65 -10.56 8.93
N ARG A 119 -13.67 -11.40 8.62
CA ARG A 119 -12.82 -12.04 9.64
C ARG A 119 -12.02 -11.04 10.46
N VAL A 120 -11.56 -9.94 9.85
CA VAL A 120 -10.84 -8.88 10.58
C VAL A 120 -11.72 -8.20 11.61
N LEU A 121 -13.01 -8.02 11.31
CA LEU A 121 -13.96 -7.43 12.24
C LEU A 121 -14.13 -8.24 13.53
N GLU A 122 -13.96 -9.58 13.47
CA GLU A 122 -13.99 -10.46 14.65
C GLU A 122 -12.91 -10.10 15.68
N TYR A 123 -11.79 -9.49 15.24
CA TYR A 123 -10.70 -9.03 16.11
C TYR A 123 -10.89 -7.61 16.64
N ARG A 124 -12.06 -6.98 16.38
CA ARG A 124 -12.40 -5.62 16.82
C ARG A 124 -11.33 -4.59 16.45
N VAL A 125 -10.82 -4.65 15.24
CA VAL A 125 -9.77 -3.75 14.75
C VAL A 125 -10.17 -2.28 14.88
N GLY A 126 -9.17 -1.42 15.15
CA GLY A 126 -9.36 0.02 15.29
C GLY A 126 -9.57 0.75 13.96
N ALA A 127 -9.03 0.19 12.86
CA ALA A 127 -9.19 0.70 11.50
C ALA A 127 -8.88 -0.39 10.48
N ILE A 128 -9.34 -0.22 9.24
CA ILE A 128 -8.97 -1.05 8.08
C ILE A 128 -8.37 -0.14 7.02
N VAL A 129 -7.17 -0.48 6.53
CA VAL A 129 -6.53 0.18 5.39
C VAL A 129 -6.55 -0.80 4.22
N VAL A 130 -7.22 -0.43 3.15
CA VAL A 130 -7.24 -1.18 1.89
C VAL A 130 -6.19 -0.57 0.97
N MET A 131 -5.07 -1.28 0.79
CA MET A 131 -3.91 -0.80 0.06
C MET A 131 -4.10 -0.85 -1.46
N ASN A 132 -4.80 -1.87 -1.93
CA ASN A 132 -5.20 -2.04 -3.33
C ASN A 132 -6.40 -2.99 -3.42
N GLY A 133 -6.96 -3.15 -4.62
CA GLY A 133 -8.24 -3.84 -4.76
C GLY A 133 -9.43 -2.97 -4.34
N MET A 134 -10.66 -3.40 -4.54
CA MET A 134 -11.88 -2.70 -4.15
C MET A 134 -12.70 -3.57 -3.21
N PRO A 135 -12.92 -3.16 -1.96
CA PRO A 135 -13.79 -3.90 -1.07
C PRO A 135 -15.25 -3.83 -1.56
N PRO A 136 -16.03 -4.90 -1.40
CA PRO A 136 -17.46 -4.87 -1.71
C PRO A 136 -18.18 -3.80 -0.89
N SER A 137 -19.10 -3.06 -1.53
CA SER A 137 -19.85 -1.96 -0.90
C SER A 137 -20.60 -2.38 0.37
N ARG A 138 -21.14 -3.63 0.41
CA ARG A 138 -21.78 -4.18 1.61
C ARG A 138 -20.80 -4.23 2.78
N ILE A 139 -19.60 -4.75 2.55
CA ILE A 139 -18.56 -4.90 3.59
C ILE A 139 -18.10 -3.54 4.13
N VAL A 140 -17.97 -2.54 3.25
CA VAL A 140 -17.65 -1.17 3.70
C VAL A 140 -18.75 -0.62 4.61
N LYS A 141 -20.04 -0.82 4.25
CA LYS A 141 -21.18 -0.44 5.11
C LYS A 141 -21.14 -1.16 6.46
N ASP A 142 -20.84 -2.45 6.47
CA ASP A 142 -20.73 -3.25 7.69
C ASP A 142 -19.59 -2.74 8.60
N CYS A 143 -18.42 -2.41 8.03
CA CYS A 143 -17.32 -1.79 8.79
C CYS A 143 -17.76 -0.47 9.43
N LEU A 144 -18.34 0.43 8.64
CA LEU A 144 -18.77 1.75 9.12
C LEU A 144 -19.89 1.62 10.16
N GLY A 145 -20.83 0.71 9.98
CA GLY A 145 -21.90 0.39 10.92
C GLY A 145 -21.38 -0.10 12.28
N ASN A 146 -20.26 -0.83 12.28
CA ASN A 146 -19.55 -1.26 13.48
C ASN A 146 -18.58 -0.20 14.03
N GLY A 147 -18.56 1.00 13.48
CA GLY A 147 -17.68 2.08 13.91
C GLY A 147 -16.21 1.87 13.55
N VAL A 148 -15.90 0.98 12.62
CA VAL A 148 -14.54 0.72 12.13
C VAL A 148 -14.29 1.59 10.89
N PRO A 149 -13.39 2.58 10.95
CA PRO A 149 -13.06 3.41 9.80
C PRO A 149 -12.36 2.59 8.72
N VAL A 150 -12.73 2.86 7.46
CA VAL A 150 -12.10 2.29 6.27
C VAL A 150 -11.33 3.40 5.55
N ILE A 151 -10.07 3.15 5.28
CA ILE A 151 -9.17 4.04 4.56
C ILE A 151 -8.74 3.35 3.28
N LEU A 152 -8.97 3.99 2.14
CA LEU A 152 -8.63 3.45 0.83
C LEU A 152 -7.35 4.12 0.30
N VAL A 153 -6.41 3.33 -0.23
CA VAL A 153 -5.20 3.83 -0.87
C VAL A 153 -5.35 3.68 -2.38
N ASN A 154 -5.10 4.76 -3.12
CA ASN A 154 -5.13 4.83 -4.60
C ASN A 154 -6.47 4.43 -5.25
N LYS A 155 -7.57 4.40 -4.49
CA LYS A 155 -8.85 3.94 -5.03
C LYS A 155 -10.05 4.64 -4.37
N PRO A 156 -10.50 5.79 -4.89
CA PRO A 156 -11.68 6.48 -4.35
C PRO A 156 -12.94 5.62 -4.52
N MET A 157 -13.84 5.72 -3.55
CA MET A 157 -15.15 5.05 -3.56
C MET A 157 -16.26 6.10 -3.38
N PRO A 158 -16.70 6.75 -4.46
CA PRO A 158 -17.72 7.80 -4.39
C PRO A 158 -19.02 7.29 -3.76
N GLY A 159 -19.69 8.16 -2.97
CA GLY A 159 -20.93 7.83 -2.29
C GLY A 159 -20.79 7.06 -0.97
N PHE A 160 -19.56 6.79 -0.51
CA PHE A 160 -19.28 6.17 0.78
C PHE A 160 -18.52 7.12 1.72
N ALA A 161 -18.85 7.03 3.01
CA ALA A 161 -18.18 7.77 4.08
C ALA A 161 -16.83 7.10 4.43
N VAL A 162 -15.88 7.13 3.48
CA VAL A 162 -14.53 6.58 3.63
C VAL A 162 -13.48 7.64 3.35
N ASP A 163 -12.35 7.53 4.01
CA ASP A 163 -11.20 8.38 3.70
C ASP A 163 -10.38 7.73 2.58
N THR A 164 -9.84 8.58 1.72
CA THR A 164 -9.03 8.09 0.60
C THR A 164 -7.73 8.88 0.52
N VAL A 165 -6.62 8.18 0.33
CA VAL A 165 -5.31 8.77 0.04
C VAL A 165 -4.86 8.26 -1.31
N VAL A 166 -4.64 9.16 -2.26
CA VAL A 166 -4.33 8.79 -3.66
C VAL A 166 -3.07 9.50 -4.15
N THR A 167 -2.31 8.83 -5.00
CA THR A 167 -1.33 9.48 -5.87
C THR A 167 -2.06 10.17 -7.03
N ASP A 168 -1.61 11.33 -7.45
CA ASP A 168 -2.10 11.99 -8.66
C ASP A 168 -1.62 11.24 -9.91
N HIS A 169 -2.34 10.18 -10.24
CA HIS A 169 -2.04 9.34 -11.38
C HIS A 169 -2.25 10.06 -12.70
N ALA A 170 -3.26 10.91 -12.80
CA ALA A 170 -3.55 11.69 -14.01
C ALA A 170 -2.49 12.76 -14.25
N GLY A 171 -2.10 13.51 -13.20
CA GLY A 171 -1.00 14.46 -13.28
C GLY A 171 0.30 13.82 -13.71
N GLY A 172 0.62 12.63 -13.16
CA GLY A 172 1.80 11.88 -13.56
C GLY A 172 1.77 11.39 -15.01
N GLY A 173 0.63 10.86 -15.48
CA GLY A 173 0.44 10.46 -16.88
C GLY A 173 0.58 11.64 -17.86
N ARG A 174 -0.01 12.79 -17.52
CA ARG A 174 0.14 14.03 -18.29
C ARG A 174 1.59 14.50 -18.35
N ALA A 175 2.28 14.52 -17.22
CA ALA A 175 3.68 14.92 -17.13
C ALA A 175 4.61 13.95 -17.89
N ALA A 176 4.30 12.65 -17.96
CA ALA A 176 5.03 11.69 -18.79
C ALA A 176 4.94 12.03 -20.27
N ALA A 177 3.74 12.42 -20.77
CA ALA A 177 3.57 12.87 -22.15
C ALA A 177 4.36 14.15 -22.40
N ASP A 178 4.27 15.16 -21.52
CA ASP A 178 5.01 16.40 -21.62
C ASP A 178 6.51 16.16 -21.70
N HIS A 179 7.04 15.24 -20.88
CA HIS A 179 8.47 14.94 -20.86
C HIS A 179 8.95 14.27 -22.15
N LEU A 180 8.20 13.31 -22.71
CA LEU A 180 8.54 12.71 -24.01
C LEU A 180 8.41 13.70 -25.17
N LEU A 181 7.38 14.55 -25.16
CA LEU A 181 7.21 15.60 -26.18
C LEU A 181 8.34 16.63 -26.14
N ALA A 182 8.77 17.04 -24.93
CA ALA A 182 9.90 17.94 -24.75
C ALA A 182 11.23 17.31 -25.19
N ALA A 183 11.40 15.98 -25.04
CA ALA A 183 12.52 15.20 -25.56
C ALA A 183 12.48 15.03 -27.10
N GLY A 184 11.50 15.62 -27.79
CA GLY A 184 11.37 15.58 -29.25
C GLY A 184 10.66 14.32 -29.78
N CYS A 185 10.08 13.48 -28.93
CA CYS A 185 9.34 12.31 -29.38
C CYS A 185 8.03 12.69 -30.07
N ARG A 186 7.70 12.05 -31.19
CA ARG A 186 6.51 12.34 -32.01
C ARG A 186 5.73 11.09 -32.42
N ARG A 187 6.24 9.90 -32.11
CA ARG A 187 5.63 8.60 -32.40
C ARG A 187 5.52 7.81 -31.12
N LEU A 188 4.47 8.12 -30.35
CA LEU A 188 4.32 7.72 -28.98
C LEU A 188 3.56 6.40 -28.81
N ALA A 189 3.91 5.67 -27.77
CA ALA A 189 3.13 4.55 -27.27
C ALA A 189 2.83 4.70 -25.76
N VAL A 190 1.69 4.13 -25.34
CA VAL A 190 1.43 3.84 -23.93
C VAL A 190 1.24 2.34 -23.74
N VAL A 191 1.98 1.78 -22.81
CA VAL A 191 1.96 0.34 -22.51
C VAL A 191 1.33 0.14 -21.13
N ALA A 192 0.15 -0.47 -21.11
CA ALA A 192 -0.62 -0.78 -19.92
C ALA A 192 -0.98 -2.26 -19.87
N SER A 193 -1.40 -2.72 -18.70
CA SER A 193 -2.02 -4.03 -18.51
C SER A 193 -3.52 -4.00 -18.80
N ARG A 194 -4.18 -5.17 -18.82
CA ARG A 194 -5.64 -5.27 -18.89
C ARG A 194 -6.37 -4.81 -17.63
N ALA A 195 -5.63 -4.44 -16.56
CA ALA A 195 -6.23 -4.01 -15.31
C ALA A 195 -7.08 -2.74 -15.49
N GLN A 196 -8.30 -2.76 -14.96
CA GLN A 196 -9.25 -1.65 -14.98
C GLN A 196 -9.17 -0.82 -13.69
N THR A 197 -7.97 -0.69 -13.11
CA THR A 197 -7.80 0.08 -11.88
C THR A 197 -7.75 1.57 -12.18
N ALA A 198 -8.25 2.40 -11.26
CA ALA A 198 -8.22 3.86 -11.40
C ALA A 198 -6.80 4.40 -11.63
N SER A 199 -5.79 3.77 -11.02
CA SER A 199 -4.38 4.13 -11.20
C SER A 199 -3.88 3.87 -12.63
N VAL A 200 -4.14 2.68 -13.18
CA VAL A 200 -3.73 2.31 -14.54
C VAL A 200 -4.47 3.19 -15.57
N LEU A 201 -5.80 3.32 -15.43
CA LEU A 201 -6.60 4.12 -16.33
C LEU A 201 -6.25 5.61 -16.25
N GLY A 202 -6.11 6.15 -15.05
CA GLY A 202 -5.75 7.56 -14.87
C GLY A 202 -4.42 7.93 -15.51
N ARG A 203 -3.40 7.06 -15.41
CA ARG A 203 -2.11 7.27 -16.07
C ARG A 203 -2.22 7.19 -17.60
N LEU A 204 -2.89 6.14 -18.09
CA LEU A 204 -3.06 5.89 -19.54
C LEU A 204 -3.86 7.00 -20.21
N ASP A 205 -5.05 7.30 -19.68
CA ASP A 205 -5.96 8.26 -20.30
C ASP A 205 -5.36 9.67 -20.31
N ALA A 206 -4.77 10.11 -19.20
CA ALA A 206 -4.14 11.43 -19.13
C ALA A 206 -2.93 11.57 -20.06
N PHE A 207 -2.12 10.51 -20.22
CA PHE A 207 -1.03 10.48 -21.19
C PHE A 207 -1.56 10.61 -22.62
N ARG A 208 -2.55 9.76 -23.00
CA ARG A 208 -3.17 9.78 -24.31
C ARG A 208 -3.77 11.16 -24.65
N ASP A 209 -4.55 11.70 -23.71
CA ASP A 209 -5.27 12.96 -23.92
C ASP A 209 -4.27 14.12 -24.07
N ARG A 210 -3.19 14.12 -23.28
CA ARG A 210 -2.14 15.16 -23.39
C ARG A 210 -1.37 15.07 -24.70
N ALA A 211 -1.07 13.87 -25.18
CA ALA A 211 -0.43 13.69 -26.49
C ALA A 211 -1.37 14.13 -27.63
N ALA A 212 -2.66 13.83 -27.53
CA ALA A 212 -3.67 14.28 -28.49
C ALA A 212 -3.80 15.82 -28.54
N GLU A 213 -3.74 16.51 -27.39
CA GLU A 213 -3.69 17.98 -27.31
C GLU A 213 -2.48 18.56 -28.06
N ALA A 214 -1.37 17.82 -28.12
CA ALA A 214 -0.16 18.19 -28.87
C ALA A 214 -0.20 17.71 -30.34
N GLY A 215 -1.30 17.14 -30.83
CA GLY A 215 -1.44 16.62 -32.18
C GLY A 215 -0.63 15.32 -32.44
N VAL A 216 -0.20 14.60 -31.40
CA VAL A 216 0.62 13.41 -31.51
C VAL A 216 -0.23 12.16 -31.24
N PRO A 217 -0.38 11.25 -32.22
CA PRO A 217 -1.12 10.01 -32.02
C PRO A 217 -0.36 9.07 -31.11
N VAL A 218 -1.12 8.26 -30.32
CA VAL A 218 -0.57 7.30 -29.37
C VAL A 218 -1.00 5.89 -29.75
N ARG A 219 -0.03 4.99 -29.93
CA ARG A 219 -0.31 3.54 -30.02
C ARG A 219 -0.52 3.00 -28.60
N ILE A 220 -1.57 2.19 -28.40
CA ILE A 220 -1.96 1.70 -27.07
C ILE A 220 -1.84 0.18 -27.03
N TRP A 221 -1.15 -0.32 -26.00
CA TRP A 221 -1.17 -1.72 -25.58
C TRP A 221 -1.91 -1.86 -24.27
N ARG A 222 -2.84 -2.83 -24.16
CA ARG A 222 -3.64 -3.06 -22.94
C ARG A 222 -3.92 -4.54 -22.69
N GLU A 223 -2.93 -5.38 -22.88
CA GLU A 223 -3.06 -6.82 -22.69
C GLU A 223 -2.19 -7.32 -21.55
N GLY A 224 -2.48 -8.53 -21.05
CA GLY A 224 -1.73 -9.17 -19.99
C GLY A 224 -1.93 -8.58 -18.58
N PRO A 225 -1.32 -9.21 -17.56
CA PRO A 225 -1.29 -8.71 -16.18
C PRO A 225 -0.33 -7.52 -16.01
N THR A 226 -0.27 -6.93 -14.82
CA THR A 226 0.67 -5.83 -14.53
C THR A 226 2.02 -6.41 -14.09
N ASP A 227 2.82 -6.86 -15.04
CA ASP A 227 4.11 -7.51 -14.79
C ASP A 227 5.16 -7.27 -15.90
N TYR A 228 6.35 -7.78 -15.65
CA TYR A 228 7.48 -7.72 -16.58
C TYR A 228 7.18 -8.45 -17.92
N ALA A 229 6.52 -9.62 -17.87
CA ALA A 229 6.25 -10.41 -19.06
C ALA A 229 5.33 -9.67 -20.04
N THR A 230 4.33 -8.96 -19.52
CA THR A 230 3.47 -8.08 -20.30
C THR A 230 4.26 -6.98 -21.01
N GLY A 231 5.19 -6.33 -20.30
CA GLY A 231 6.06 -5.30 -20.87
C GLY A 231 6.90 -5.87 -22.02
N ARG A 232 7.48 -7.04 -21.83
CA ARG A 232 8.27 -7.72 -22.86
C ARG A 232 7.44 -8.10 -24.09
N ALA A 233 6.24 -8.65 -23.88
CA ALA A 233 5.33 -8.99 -24.97
C ALA A 233 4.90 -7.75 -25.76
N ALA A 234 4.59 -6.65 -25.07
CA ALA A 234 4.28 -5.36 -25.69
C ALA A 234 5.46 -4.84 -26.54
N GLY A 235 6.68 -4.89 -26.00
CA GLY A 235 7.88 -4.48 -26.71
C GLY A 235 8.12 -5.30 -27.99
N LEU A 236 8.00 -6.62 -27.90
CA LEU A 236 8.13 -7.50 -29.07
C LEU A 236 7.08 -7.19 -30.15
N ALA A 237 5.86 -6.90 -29.78
CA ALA A 237 4.79 -6.61 -30.74
C ALA A 237 4.88 -5.18 -31.31
N MET A 238 5.07 -4.18 -30.45
CA MET A 238 4.97 -2.76 -30.84
C MET A 238 6.25 -2.22 -31.50
N LEU A 239 7.41 -2.86 -31.27
CA LEU A 239 8.70 -2.50 -31.86
C LEU A 239 9.08 -3.38 -33.06
N ALA A 240 8.13 -4.09 -33.64
CA ALA A 240 8.35 -4.88 -34.84
C ALA A 240 8.68 -4.00 -36.08
N ASP A 241 8.16 -2.80 -36.08
CA ASP A 241 8.51 -1.71 -36.99
C ASP A 241 9.29 -0.61 -36.24
N ASP A 242 10.09 0.17 -36.93
CA ASP A 242 10.86 1.27 -36.33
C ASP A 242 10.04 2.54 -36.13
N ALA A 243 8.71 2.40 -36.01
CA ALA A 243 7.80 3.53 -36.01
C ALA A 243 7.79 4.32 -34.67
N LEU A 244 8.14 3.72 -33.54
CA LEU A 244 8.08 4.36 -32.23
C LEU A 244 9.41 5.04 -31.85
N ASP A 245 9.32 6.24 -31.25
CA ASP A 245 10.44 6.99 -30.67
C ASP A 245 10.26 7.36 -29.20
N GLY A 246 9.07 7.14 -28.62
CA GLY A 246 8.78 7.34 -27.20
C GLY A 246 7.73 6.37 -26.68
N ALA A 247 7.92 5.85 -25.48
CA ALA A 247 6.98 4.97 -24.81
C ALA A 247 6.81 5.32 -23.32
N PHE A 248 5.56 5.40 -22.88
CA PHE A 248 5.21 5.46 -21.47
C PHE A 248 4.64 4.12 -21.03
N CYS A 249 5.29 3.48 -20.06
CA CYS A 249 4.80 2.27 -19.44
C CYS A 249 4.14 2.63 -18.09
N VAL A 250 2.89 2.22 -17.89
CA VAL A 250 2.10 2.64 -16.72
C VAL A 250 2.61 2.12 -15.37
N THR A 251 3.58 1.17 -15.36
CA THR A 251 4.34 0.75 -14.19
C THR A 251 5.78 0.43 -14.58
N ASP A 252 6.69 0.49 -13.62
CA ASP A 252 8.09 0.16 -13.86
C ASP A 252 8.31 -1.29 -14.26
N LEU A 253 7.57 -2.24 -13.67
CA LEU A 253 7.69 -3.65 -14.07
C LEU A 253 7.38 -3.86 -15.56
N ILE A 254 6.36 -3.20 -16.08
CA ILE A 254 6.06 -3.17 -17.51
C ILE A 254 7.21 -2.48 -18.27
N ALA A 255 7.72 -1.35 -17.76
CA ALA A 255 8.81 -0.62 -18.41
C ALA A 255 10.10 -1.45 -18.52
N LEU A 256 10.45 -2.19 -17.46
CA LEU A 256 11.65 -3.06 -17.50
C LEU A 256 11.53 -4.15 -18.57
N GLY A 257 10.38 -4.80 -18.66
CA GLY A 257 10.13 -5.79 -19.72
C GLY A 257 10.16 -5.19 -21.12
N PHE A 258 9.58 -4.00 -21.28
CA PHE A 258 9.59 -3.27 -22.55
C PHE A 258 11.02 -2.83 -22.95
N LEU A 259 11.84 -2.38 -22.00
CA LEU A 259 13.23 -2.03 -22.20
C LEU A 259 14.07 -3.23 -22.66
N ASP A 260 13.88 -4.40 -22.03
CA ASP A 260 14.63 -5.61 -22.42
C ASP A 260 14.21 -6.07 -23.82
N ALA A 261 12.93 -6.02 -24.16
CA ALA A 261 12.49 -6.29 -25.53
C ALA A 261 13.11 -5.28 -26.53
N ALA A 262 13.16 -4.01 -26.19
CA ALA A 262 13.76 -2.98 -27.03
C ALA A 262 15.26 -3.23 -27.25
N ARG A 263 16.00 -3.41 -26.16
CA ARG A 263 17.46 -3.51 -26.18
C ARG A 263 17.97 -4.86 -26.68
N LEU A 264 17.41 -5.97 -26.15
CA LEU A 264 17.93 -7.32 -26.35
C LEU A 264 17.30 -8.03 -27.56
N ASP A 265 15.99 -7.85 -27.76
CA ASP A 265 15.26 -8.57 -28.81
C ASP A 265 15.19 -7.74 -30.11
N ARG A 266 15.15 -6.39 -30.01
CA ARG A 266 15.02 -5.48 -31.18
C ARG A 266 16.26 -4.65 -31.49
N GLY A 267 17.32 -4.74 -30.66
CA GLY A 267 18.57 -4.02 -30.88
C GLY A 267 18.45 -2.49 -30.86
N ARG A 268 17.36 -1.94 -30.26
CA ARG A 268 17.13 -0.50 -30.19
C ARG A 268 18.03 0.14 -29.14
N ARG A 269 18.64 1.26 -29.47
CA ARG A 269 19.41 2.06 -28.52
C ARG A 269 18.43 2.91 -27.70
N VAL A 270 18.47 2.74 -26.38
CA VAL A 270 17.73 3.57 -25.45
C VAL A 270 18.74 4.41 -24.67
N PRO A 271 18.68 5.75 -24.73
CA PRO A 271 17.53 6.58 -25.21
C PRO A 271 17.58 7.01 -26.69
N ASP A 272 18.63 6.75 -27.47
CA ASP A 272 18.88 7.39 -28.75
C ASP A 272 17.79 7.13 -29.80
N ASP A 273 17.39 5.85 -29.98
CA ASP A 273 16.37 5.46 -30.95
C ASP A 273 14.96 5.47 -30.34
N LEU A 274 14.86 5.26 -29.01
CA LEU A 274 13.61 5.13 -28.29
C LEU A 274 13.76 5.67 -26.85
N SER A 275 12.95 6.63 -26.46
CA SER A 275 12.83 7.08 -25.08
C SER A 275 11.77 6.27 -24.34
N VAL A 276 12.04 5.87 -23.08
CA VAL A 276 11.11 5.09 -22.25
C VAL A 276 10.95 5.71 -20.86
N ILE A 277 9.70 5.86 -20.43
CA ILE A 277 9.35 6.34 -19.07
C ILE A 277 8.52 5.26 -18.38
N GLY A 278 8.81 5.02 -17.09
CA GLY A 278 8.05 4.17 -16.20
C GLY A 278 7.19 4.96 -15.19
N PHE A 279 6.64 4.22 -14.23
CA PHE A 279 5.92 4.78 -13.09
C PHE A 279 6.04 3.82 -11.91
N ASP A 280 6.35 4.31 -10.74
CA ASP A 280 6.43 3.76 -9.38
C ASP A 280 7.77 4.08 -8.70
N ASP A 281 8.88 4.12 -9.44
CA ASP A 281 10.27 4.22 -8.99
C ASP A 281 10.66 3.07 -8.06
N ILE A 282 10.36 1.83 -8.50
CA ILE A 282 10.79 0.63 -7.79
C ILE A 282 12.32 0.51 -7.75
N PRO A 283 12.91 -0.22 -6.78
CA PRO A 283 14.38 -0.34 -6.66
C PRO A 283 15.08 -0.76 -7.95
N GLN A 284 14.45 -1.62 -8.73
CA GLN A 284 14.98 -2.12 -10.01
C GLN A 284 15.14 -1.01 -11.06
N ALA A 285 14.30 0.03 -11.02
CA ALA A 285 14.40 1.16 -11.94
C ALA A 285 15.76 1.89 -11.83
N GLY A 286 16.36 1.88 -10.63
CA GLY A 286 17.67 2.46 -10.36
C GLY A 286 18.86 1.55 -10.63
N TRP A 287 18.66 0.28 -10.99
CA TRP A 287 19.77 -0.63 -11.27
C TRP A 287 20.57 -0.18 -12.49
N SER A 288 21.89 -0.44 -12.48
CA SER A 288 22.78 -0.01 -13.56
C SER A 288 22.37 -0.54 -14.95
N ALA A 289 21.74 -1.71 -15.01
CA ALA A 289 21.23 -2.29 -16.25
C ALA A 289 20.06 -1.51 -16.84
N TYR A 290 19.27 -0.82 -16.01
CA TYR A 290 18.05 -0.15 -16.47
C TYR A 290 18.17 1.37 -16.49
N GLN A 291 18.51 1.99 -15.34
CA GLN A 291 18.58 3.45 -15.18
C GLN A 291 17.33 4.13 -15.75
N LEU A 292 16.16 3.59 -15.36
CA LEU A 292 14.86 3.96 -15.90
C LEU A 292 14.42 5.34 -15.38
N THR A 293 14.16 6.27 -16.27
CA THR A 293 13.41 7.51 -15.97
C THR A 293 11.97 7.12 -15.64
N THR A 294 11.48 7.56 -14.48
CA THR A 294 10.19 7.11 -13.96
C THR A 294 9.55 8.15 -13.05
N PHE A 295 8.30 7.95 -12.66
CA PHE A 295 7.63 8.75 -11.66
C PHE A 295 7.62 8.04 -10.32
N ARG A 296 8.24 8.65 -9.31
CA ARG A 296 8.20 8.15 -7.93
C ARG A 296 6.86 8.45 -7.29
N GLN A 297 6.18 7.41 -6.82
CA GLN A 297 5.04 7.58 -5.94
C GLN A 297 5.48 7.98 -4.53
N PRO A 298 4.76 8.90 -3.86
CA PRO A 298 5.20 9.48 -2.60
C PRO A 298 4.87 8.58 -1.39
N VAL A 299 5.45 7.37 -1.29
CA VAL A 299 5.11 6.34 -0.30
C VAL A 299 5.13 6.88 1.14
N ARG A 300 6.13 7.68 1.51
CA ARG A 300 6.20 8.28 2.85
C ARG A 300 5.04 9.24 3.11
N LEU A 301 4.72 10.11 2.16
CA LEU A 301 3.60 11.05 2.30
C LEU A 301 2.24 10.32 2.30
N LEU A 302 2.10 9.22 1.53
CA LEU A 302 0.94 8.34 1.59
C LEU A 302 0.79 7.75 2.99
N THR A 303 1.87 7.20 3.54
CA THR A 303 1.91 6.65 4.90
C THR A 303 1.53 7.71 5.94
N ASP A 304 2.14 8.90 5.90
CA ASP A 304 1.86 10.00 6.84
C ASP A 304 0.39 10.45 6.77
N ALA A 305 -0.18 10.48 5.56
CA ALA A 305 -1.58 10.82 5.35
C ALA A 305 -2.51 9.74 5.94
N VAL A 306 -2.23 8.46 5.70
CA VAL A 306 -2.97 7.34 6.29
C VAL A 306 -2.91 7.39 7.82
N MET A 307 -1.71 7.57 8.40
CA MET A 307 -1.53 7.69 9.85
C MET A 307 -2.27 8.88 10.44
N ARG A 308 -2.29 10.02 9.76
CA ARG A 308 -3.08 11.20 10.14
C ARG A 308 -4.56 10.88 10.19
N VAL A 309 -5.08 10.17 9.18
CA VAL A 309 -6.48 9.75 9.14
C VAL A 309 -6.80 8.80 10.29
N ILE A 310 -5.96 7.79 10.56
CA ILE A 310 -6.16 6.85 11.69
C ILE A 310 -6.26 7.62 13.01
N ARG A 311 -5.33 8.55 13.29
CA ARG A 311 -5.36 9.39 14.49
C ARG A 311 -6.61 10.27 14.56
N GLN A 312 -6.99 10.88 13.44
CA GLN A 312 -8.19 11.72 13.35
C GLN A 312 -9.45 10.92 13.66
N ARG A 313 -9.58 9.71 13.10
CA ARG A 313 -10.73 8.82 13.36
C ARG A 313 -10.77 8.30 14.78
N ALA A 314 -9.61 8.04 15.39
CA ALA A 314 -9.54 7.69 16.80
C ALA A 314 -10.02 8.83 17.72
N ALA A 315 -9.59 10.06 17.46
CA ALA A 315 -9.93 11.23 18.26
C ALA A 315 -11.33 11.80 17.97
N LYS A 316 -11.73 11.83 16.69
CA LYS A 316 -12.99 12.43 16.20
C LYS A 316 -13.66 11.53 15.17
N PRO A 317 -14.35 10.45 15.58
CA PRO A 317 -14.94 9.46 14.66
C PRO A 317 -15.93 10.03 13.64
N LYS A 318 -16.63 11.11 13.99
CA LYS A 318 -17.66 11.75 13.15
C LYS A 318 -17.14 12.92 12.31
N SER A 319 -15.80 13.16 12.25
CA SER A 319 -15.26 14.20 11.38
C SER A 319 -15.58 13.92 9.90
N PRO A 320 -15.67 14.93 9.03
CA PRO A 320 -15.89 14.73 7.61
C PRO A 320 -14.83 13.78 6.99
N HIS A 321 -15.25 12.96 6.05
CA HIS A 321 -14.35 12.14 5.24
C HIS A 321 -13.79 12.96 4.09
N GLY A 322 -12.60 12.60 3.62
CA GLY A 322 -11.93 13.34 2.56
C GLY A 322 -11.07 12.51 1.65
N VAL A 323 -10.66 13.14 0.56
CA VAL A 323 -9.67 12.61 -0.37
C VAL A 323 -8.42 13.46 -0.28
N VAL A 324 -7.29 12.83 0.00
CA VAL A 324 -5.96 13.46 -0.02
C VAL A 324 -5.26 13.03 -1.28
N THR A 325 -4.97 13.96 -2.18
CA THR A 325 -4.24 13.69 -3.43
C THR A 325 -2.80 14.18 -3.29
N LEU A 326 -1.84 13.31 -3.64
CA LEU A 326 -0.40 13.57 -3.51
C LEU A 326 0.27 13.45 -4.88
N PRO A 327 1.15 14.39 -5.27
CA PRO A 327 1.80 14.36 -6.57
C PRO A 327 2.84 13.23 -6.63
N ALA A 328 2.95 12.60 -7.81
CA ALA A 328 4.12 11.79 -8.15
C ALA A 328 5.25 12.71 -8.63
N THR A 329 6.49 12.34 -8.38
CA THR A 329 7.68 13.13 -8.74
C THR A 329 8.48 12.44 -9.83
N LEU A 330 8.80 13.15 -10.91
CA LEU A 330 9.67 12.63 -11.96
C LEU A 330 11.09 12.42 -11.42
N VAL A 331 11.62 11.23 -11.66
CA VAL A 331 13.00 10.83 -11.39
C VAL A 331 13.70 10.60 -12.73
N VAL A 332 14.49 11.58 -13.13
CA VAL A 332 15.22 11.54 -14.40
C VAL A 332 16.44 10.63 -14.26
N ARG A 333 16.58 9.70 -15.23
CA ARG A 333 17.73 8.80 -15.37
C ARG A 333 18.13 8.74 -16.86
N GLN A 334 18.48 7.55 -17.38
CA GLN A 334 19.17 7.44 -18.68
C GLN A 334 18.27 6.93 -19.84
N THR A 335 16.97 6.74 -19.62
CA THR A 335 16.08 6.16 -20.65
C THR A 335 15.31 7.17 -21.49
N VAL A 336 15.57 8.47 -21.31
CA VAL A 336 14.94 9.55 -22.12
C VAL A 336 16.04 10.46 -22.68
N ARG A 337 15.89 10.86 -23.94
CA ARG A 337 16.83 11.76 -24.64
C ARG A 337 16.89 13.14 -23.95
N GLY A 338 18.09 13.72 -23.88
CA GLY A 338 18.29 15.07 -23.29
C GLY A 338 18.17 15.09 -21.75
N SER A 339 18.05 13.93 -21.10
CA SER A 339 18.09 13.80 -19.65
C SER A 339 19.54 13.80 -19.15
N GLN A 340 20.15 14.98 -18.95
CA GLN A 340 21.43 15.16 -18.26
C GLN A 340 21.25 16.01 -17.03
#